data_956ef435cc231739091e16f2ad5cc058
#
_entry.id   956ef435cc231739091e16f2ad5cc058
#
_cell.length_a   1.000
_cell.length_b   1.000
_cell.length_c   1.000
_cell.angle_alpha   90.00
_cell.angle_beta   90.00
_cell.angle_gamma   90.00
#
_symmetry.space_group_name_H-M   'P 1'
#
loop_
_entity.id
_entity.type
_entity.pdbx_description
1 polymer ?
#
loop_
_entity_poly.entity_id
_entity_poly.type
_entity_poly.pdbx_seq_one_letter_code
_entity_poly.pdbx_strand_id
1 'polypeptide(L)'
;QQTLLANAKAERAKLEAIATSLEATFEANDAKLNLLEDQLKTRLGSLYETFGHLQGVASDTEDYFKTAITSGQFGKDREVFLKDLSKKMGEGVSVATIEEIEQLWYELSRELVASGSVERFEATVIDNDGESSIEDVVRIGNFNAVAEGQYLTYLSKRGAYETLPKQPGRYLDGTYDIFDEDSGFVQFAVDPTGPQGGALLVNLISLPSFFEQIQYGRITGYTIILLFFIAIGVFGWRFYALFTINGNVKKQAAGESAGDNPLSRIFSVADQNKTDTETLELKLAEQILIERAEID
;
A
#
# COMPACT_ATOMS: atom_id res chain seq x y z
N GLN A 1 -25.27 -3.65 83.59
CA GLN A 1 -24.22 -4.37 82.90
C GLN A 1 -24.62 -5.80 82.50
N GLN A 2 -25.23 -6.59 83.41
CA GLN A 2 -25.65 -7.97 83.12
C GLN A 2 -26.75 -8.08 82.02
N THR A 3 -27.70 -7.13 81.97
CA THR A 3 -28.74 -7.07 80.93
C THR A 3 -28.21 -6.71 79.55
N LEU A 4 -27.25 -5.79 79.50
CA LEU A 4 -26.57 -5.43 78.25
C LEU A 4 -25.77 -6.61 77.72
N LEU A 5 -25.09 -7.36 78.53
CA LEU A 5 -24.33 -8.55 78.13
C LEU A 5 -25.28 -9.68 77.65
N ALA A 6 -26.43 -9.89 78.28
CA ALA A 6 -27.42 -10.85 77.84
C ALA A 6 -28.02 -10.49 76.45
N ASN A 7 -28.35 -9.21 76.28
CA ASN A 7 -28.84 -8.73 74.95
C ASN A 7 -27.81 -8.88 73.86
N ALA A 8 -26.53 -8.51 74.11
CA ALA A 8 -25.45 -8.67 73.14
C ALA A 8 -25.21 -10.17 72.78
N LYS A 9 -25.27 -11.06 73.72
CA LYS A 9 -25.19 -12.52 73.50
C LYS A 9 -26.36 -13.04 72.65
N ALA A 10 -27.57 -12.58 72.91
CA ALA A 10 -28.74 -12.96 72.14
C ALA A 10 -28.71 -12.46 70.71
N GLU A 11 -28.18 -11.21 70.49
CA GLU A 11 -28.03 -10.63 69.20
C GLU A 11 -26.93 -11.33 68.39
N ARG A 12 -25.81 -11.65 69.01
CA ARG A 12 -24.75 -12.48 68.43
C ARG A 12 -25.26 -13.85 67.98
N ALA A 13 -26.04 -14.54 68.81
CA ALA A 13 -26.64 -15.85 68.49
C ALA A 13 -27.59 -15.76 67.29
N LYS A 14 -28.37 -14.67 67.18
CA LYS A 14 -29.20 -14.40 65.98
C LYS A 14 -28.40 -14.19 64.75
N LEU A 15 -27.34 -13.38 64.81
CA LEU A 15 -26.45 -13.12 63.66
C LEU A 15 -25.70 -14.39 63.21
N GLU A 16 -25.23 -15.21 64.16
CA GLU A 16 -24.61 -16.51 63.86
C GLU A 16 -25.60 -17.47 63.18
N ALA A 17 -26.86 -17.53 63.62
CA ALA A 17 -27.89 -18.34 62.99
C ALA A 17 -28.24 -17.84 61.60
N ILE A 18 -28.31 -16.52 61.40
CA ILE A 18 -28.53 -15.94 60.07
C ILE A 18 -27.31 -16.23 59.15
N ALA A 19 -26.06 -16.08 59.60
CA ALA A 19 -24.86 -16.40 58.85
C ALA A 19 -24.84 -17.88 58.41
N THR A 20 -25.14 -18.83 59.35
CA THR A 20 -25.22 -20.26 59.02
C THR A 20 -26.31 -20.56 58.00
N SER A 21 -27.50 -19.89 58.13
CA SER A 21 -28.58 -20.03 57.13
C SER A 21 -28.22 -19.48 55.76
N LEU A 22 -27.48 -18.35 55.71
CA LEU A 22 -26.97 -17.77 54.48
C LEU A 22 -25.89 -18.64 53.81
N GLU A 23 -24.97 -19.20 54.58
CA GLU A 23 -23.96 -20.15 54.12
C GLU A 23 -24.61 -21.39 53.51
N ALA A 24 -25.57 -21.99 54.19
CA ALA A 24 -26.32 -23.15 53.68
C ALA A 24 -27.09 -22.82 52.38
N THR A 25 -27.64 -21.59 52.27
CA THR A 25 -28.31 -21.13 51.05
C THR A 25 -27.34 -20.92 49.94
N PHE A 26 -26.16 -20.38 50.25
CA PHE A 26 -25.07 -20.17 49.27
C PHE A 26 -24.58 -21.52 48.71
N GLU A 27 -24.28 -22.49 49.58
CA GLU A 27 -23.88 -23.84 49.16
C GLU A 27 -24.94 -24.54 48.30
N ALA A 28 -26.22 -24.40 48.67
CA ALA A 28 -27.32 -24.96 47.89
C ALA A 28 -27.48 -24.32 46.52
N ASN A 29 -27.29 -23.00 46.44
CA ASN A 29 -27.29 -22.27 45.16
C ASN A 29 -26.10 -22.63 44.29
N ASP A 30 -24.90 -22.77 44.85
CA ASP A 30 -23.69 -23.18 44.14
C ASP A 30 -23.84 -24.61 43.56
N ALA A 31 -24.35 -25.55 44.38
CA ALA A 31 -24.65 -26.90 43.88
C ALA A 31 -25.70 -26.91 42.77
N LYS A 32 -26.71 -26.03 42.84
CA LYS A 32 -27.72 -25.88 41.79
C LYS A 32 -27.17 -25.24 40.53
N LEU A 33 -26.27 -24.27 40.64
CA LEU A 33 -25.55 -23.67 39.51
C LEU A 33 -24.73 -24.74 38.78
N ASN A 34 -23.92 -25.49 39.49
CA ASN A 34 -23.10 -26.55 38.90
C ASN A 34 -23.95 -27.61 38.19
N LEU A 35 -25.09 -27.99 38.76
CA LEU A 35 -26.03 -28.93 38.13
C LEU A 35 -26.64 -28.36 36.84
N LEU A 36 -27.02 -27.07 36.86
CA LEU A 36 -27.59 -26.39 35.71
C LEU A 36 -26.55 -26.21 34.59
N GLU A 37 -25.30 -25.93 34.93
CA GLU A 37 -24.19 -25.84 34.00
C GLU A 37 -23.92 -27.19 33.31
N ASP A 38 -23.92 -28.31 34.08
CA ASP A 38 -23.76 -29.65 33.52
C ASP A 38 -24.92 -30.06 32.60
N GLN A 39 -26.16 -29.71 33.00
CA GLN A 39 -27.33 -29.91 32.14
C GLN A 39 -27.30 -29.09 30.89
N LEU A 40 -26.88 -27.84 30.99
CA LEU A 40 -26.69 -26.94 29.84
C LEU A 40 -25.64 -27.50 28.90
N LYS A 41 -24.48 -27.90 29.43
CA LYS A 41 -23.38 -28.50 28.66
C LYS A 41 -23.80 -29.79 27.94
N THR A 42 -24.59 -30.62 28.60
CA THR A 42 -25.10 -31.87 27.99
C THR A 42 -26.14 -31.60 26.90
N ARG A 43 -27.02 -30.61 27.09
CA ARG A 43 -28.03 -30.21 26.10
C ARG A 43 -27.43 -29.44 24.91
N LEU A 44 -26.32 -28.72 25.13
CA LEU A 44 -25.61 -27.97 24.11
C LEU A 44 -24.64 -28.83 23.28
N GLY A 45 -24.35 -30.05 23.69
CA GLY A 45 -23.39 -31.00 23.12
C GLY A 45 -22.90 -30.69 21.68
N SER A 46 -23.72 -30.98 20.68
CA SER A 46 -23.40 -30.70 19.26
C SER A 46 -23.45 -29.20 18.91
N LEU A 47 -24.17 -28.38 19.67
CA LEU A 47 -24.19 -26.93 19.44
C LEU A 47 -22.91 -26.25 19.94
N TYR A 48 -22.19 -26.83 20.88
CA TYR A 48 -20.96 -26.27 21.41
C TYR A 48 -19.89 -26.13 20.33
N GLU A 49 -19.79 -27.12 19.45
CA GLU A 49 -18.90 -27.08 18.28
C GLU A 49 -19.31 -25.95 17.32
N THR A 50 -20.61 -25.79 17.08
CA THR A 50 -21.16 -24.71 16.25
C THR A 50 -20.85 -23.31 16.81
N PHE A 51 -20.94 -23.16 18.16
CA PHE A 51 -20.59 -21.91 18.81
C PHE A 51 -19.09 -21.61 18.76
N GLY A 52 -18.23 -22.63 18.79
CA GLY A 52 -16.79 -22.46 18.54
C GLY A 52 -16.50 -21.93 17.14
N HIS A 53 -17.19 -22.44 16.13
CA HIS A 53 -17.10 -21.90 14.77
C HIS A 53 -17.62 -20.46 14.68
N LEU A 54 -18.75 -20.17 15.33
CA LEU A 54 -19.31 -18.82 15.33
C LEU A 54 -18.40 -17.81 16.04
N GLN A 55 -17.73 -18.21 17.11
CA GLN A 55 -16.70 -17.42 17.77
C GLN A 55 -15.54 -17.11 16.82
N GLY A 56 -15.06 -18.12 16.08
CA GLY A 56 -14.02 -17.93 15.07
C GLY A 56 -14.45 -16.92 14.02
N VAL A 57 -15.64 -17.06 13.46
CA VAL A 57 -16.18 -16.12 12.48
C VAL A 57 -16.31 -14.71 13.06
N ALA A 58 -16.78 -14.54 14.29
CA ALA A 58 -16.90 -13.24 14.93
C ALA A 58 -15.52 -12.58 15.14
N SER A 59 -14.51 -13.37 15.55
CA SER A 59 -13.14 -12.89 15.73
C SER A 59 -12.48 -12.49 14.42
N ASP A 60 -12.59 -13.32 13.39
CA ASP A 60 -12.03 -13.05 12.07
C ASP A 60 -12.69 -11.82 11.44
N THR A 61 -13.99 -11.66 11.62
CA THR A 61 -14.74 -10.49 11.15
C THR A 61 -14.34 -9.22 11.91
N GLU A 62 -14.12 -9.31 13.24
CA GLU A 62 -13.60 -8.19 14.04
C GLU A 62 -12.25 -7.72 13.50
N ASP A 63 -11.32 -8.64 13.28
CA ASP A 63 -9.98 -8.31 12.78
C ASP A 63 -10.02 -7.71 11.36
N TYR A 64 -10.90 -8.21 10.50
CA TYR A 64 -11.15 -7.62 9.19
C TYR A 64 -11.70 -6.20 9.31
N PHE A 65 -12.75 -5.98 10.11
CA PHE A 65 -13.35 -4.65 10.26
C PHE A 65 -12.44 -3.62 10.90
N LYS A 66 -11.48 -4.02 11.75
CA LYS A 66 -10.46 -3.10 12.28
C LYS A 66 -9.66 -2.40 11.19
N THR A 67 -9.45 -3.08 10.08
CA THR A 67 -8.60 -2.57 8.99
C THR A 67 -9.37 -2.23 7.71
N ALA A 68 -10.64 -2.61 7.62
CA ALA A 68 -11.46 -2.39 6.44
C ALA A 68 -11.73 -0.90 6.20
N ILE A 69 -11.57 -0.46 4.97
CA ILE A 69 -11.84 0.91 4.54
C ILE A 69 -13.29 1.34 4.80
N THR A 70 -14.21 0.38 4.78
CA THR A 70 -15.65 0.57 5.11
C THR A 70 -15.88 1.00 6.55
N SER A 71 -14.94 0.75 7.47
CA SER A 71 -15.06 1.16 8.88
C SER A 71 -14.97 2.67 9.07
N GLY A 72 -14.42 3.40 8.14
CA GLY A 72 -14.49 4.86 8.13
C GLY A 72 -15.91 5.40 7.91
N GLN A 73 -16.76 4.64 7.18
CA GLN A 73 -18.16 4.97 6.96
C GLN A 73 -19.07 4.47 8.11
N PHE A 74 -18.85 3.22 8.55
CA PHE A 74 -19.79 2.56 9.48
C PHE A 74 -19.43 2.74 10.96
N GLY A 75 -18.28 3.33 11.27
CA GLY A 75 -17.84 3.57 12.62
C GLY A 75 -17.28 2.32 13.31
N LYS A 76 -16.91 2.50 14.60
CA LYS A 76 -16.27 1.47 15.43
C LYS A 76 -17.24 0.60 16.23
N ASP A 77 -18.52 0.94 16.25
CA ASP A 77 -19.52 0.24 17.07
C ASP A 77 -19.62 -1.25 16.68
N ARG A 78 -19.49 -1.56 15.41
CA ARG A 78 -19.48 -2.93 14.90
C ARG A 78 -18.27 -3.74 15.40
N GLU A 79 -17.10 -3.10 15.56
CA GLU A 79 -15.90 -3.75 16.11
C GLU A 79 -16.13 -4.10 17.61
N VAL A 80 -16.70 -3.16 18.36
CA VAL A 80 -17.01 -3.35 19.78
C VAL A 80 -17.99 -4.51 19.96
N PHE A 81 -19.08 -4.52 19.18
CA PHE A 81 -20.05 -5.61 19.18
C PHE A 81 -19.41 -6.97 18.90
N LEU A 82 -18.60 -7.09 17.85
CA LEU A 82 -17.96 -8.36 17.47
C LEU A 82 -16.95 -8.83 18.52
N LYS A 83 -16.21 -7.91 19.10
CA LYS A 83 -15.27 -8.20 20.19
C LYS A 83 -15.99 -8.74 21.41
N ASP A 84 -17.09 -8.11 21.82
CA ASP A 84 -17.88 -8.54 22.97
C ASP A 84 -18.53 -9.89 22.69
N LEU A 85 -19.04 -10.11 21.49
CA LEU A 85 -19.62 -11.38 21.06
C LEU A 85 -18.57 -12.51 21.05
N SER A 86 -17.39 -12.27 20.47
CA SER A 86 -16.31 -13.25 20.45
C SER A 86 -15.82 -13.60 21.84
N LYS A 87 -15.63 -12.59 22.71
CA LYS A 87 -15.24 -12.79 24.11
C LYS A 87 -16.29 -13.61 24.90
N LYS A 88 -17.55 -13.24 24.76
CA LYS A 88 -18.67 -13.91 25.42
C LYS A 88 -18.73 -15.39 25.08
N MET A 89 -18.50 -15.75 23.82
CA MET A 89 -18.50 -17.14 23.37
C MET A 89 -17.21 -17.89 23.75
N GLY A 90 -16.06 -17.18 23.83
CA GLY A 90 -14.78 -17.79 24.20
C GLY A 90 -14.63 -18.17 25.66
N GLU A 91 -15.27 -17.43 26.55
CA GLU A 91 -15.23 -17.71 27.99
C GLU A 91 -16.09 -18.94 28.37
N GLY A 92 -16.87 -19.51 27.45
CA GLY A 92 -17.65 -20.73 27.65
C GLY A 92 -18.81 -20.60 28.66
N VAL A 93 -19.00 -19.39 29.17
CA VAL A 93 -19.97 -19.12 30.24
C VAL A 93 -21.36 -18.77 29.69
N SER A 94 -21.42 -18.24 28.47
CA SER A 94 -22.70 -17.88 27.88
C SER A 94 -22.72 -18.11 26.37
N VAL A 95 -23.89 -18.42 25.88
CA VAL A 95 -24.20 -18.71 24.49
C VAL A 95 -24.64 -17.41 23.81
N ALA A 96 -24.31 -17.25 22.53
CA ALA A 96 -24.83 -16.13 21.74
C ALA A 96 -26.35 -16.19 21.67
N THR A 97 -27.02 -15.07 21.84
CA THR A 97 -28.47 -14.96 21.68
C THR A 97 -28.82 -14.93 20.16
N ILE A 98 -30.10 -15.16 19.87
CA ILE A 98 -30.59 -15.12 18.48
C ILE A 98 -30.36 -13.71 17.90
N GLU A 99 -30.62 -12.68 18.69
CA GLU A 99 -30.44 -11.27 18.30
C GLU A 99 -28.97 -10.95 17.99
N GLU A 100 -28.03 -11.51 18.76
CA GLU A 100 -26.60 -11.33 18.51
C GLU A 100 -26.15 -12.04 17.22
N ILE A 101 -26.72 -13.21 16.93
CA ILE A 101 -26.47 -13.93 15.67
C ILE A 101 -27.07 -13.18 14.50
N GLU A 102 -28.26 -12.63 14.63
CA GLU A 102 -28.91 -11.80 13.63
C GLU A 102 -28.09 -10.51 13.37
N GLN A 103 -27.56 -9.89 14.42
CA GLN A 103 -26.72 -8.71 14.30
C GLN A 103 -25.39 -9.04 13.58
N LEU A 104 -24.76 -10.18 13.90
CA LEU A 104 -23.56 -10.64 13.17
C LEU A 104 -23.87 -10.82 11.68
N TRP A 105 -24.98 -11.49 11.37
CA TRP A 105 -25.43 -11.68 9.99
C TRP A 105 -25.71 -10.36 9.27
N TYR A 106 -26.32 -9.42 9.97
CA TYR A 106 -26.58 -8.07 9.45
C TYR A 106 -25.27 -7.35 9.10
N GLU A 107 -24.27 -7.38 9.99
CA GLU A 107 -22.99 -6.71 9.76
C GLU A 107 -22.22 -7.33 8.57
N LEU A 108 -22.22 -8.66 8.46
CA LEU A 108 -21.65 -9.36 7.31
C LEU A 108 -22.37 -9.02 5.99
N SER A 109 -23.69 -8.97 6.02
CA SER A 109 -24.51 -8.63 4.86
C SER A 109 -24.29 -7.16 4.44
N ARG A 110 -24.19 -6.26 5.42
CA ARG A 110 -23.90 -4.84 5.18
C ARG A 110 -22.53 -4.66 4.54
N GLU A 111 -21.52 -5.36 5.02
CA GLU A 111 -20.18 -5.33 4.43
C GLU A 111 -20.19 -5.88 2.99
N LEU A 112 -20.91 -6.97 2.72
CA LEU A 112 -21.05 -7.54 1.40
C LEU A 112 -21.67 -6.54 0.41
N VAL A 113 -22.74 -5.84 0.81
CA VAL A 113 -23.35 -4.79 -0.02
C VAL A 113 -22.38 -3.62 -0.21
N ALA A 114 -21.74 -3.16 0.86
CA ALA A 114 -20.80 -2.07 0.81
C ALA A 114 -19.58 -2.37 -0.08
N SER A 115 -19.12 -3.61 -0.12
CA SER A 115 -18.01 -4.03 -0.97
C SER A 115 -18.30 -3.90 -2.48
N GLY A 116 -19.57 -3.91 -2.87
CA GLY A 116 -20.02 -3.78 -4.26
C GLY A 116 -20.59 -2.40 -4.61
N SER A 117 -20.63 -1.45 -3.66
CA SER A 117 -21.22 -0.13 -3.88
C SER A 117 -20.17 0.97 -3.98
N VAL A 118 -20.50 2.02 -4.73
CA VAL A 118 -19.81 3.32 -4.70
C VAL A 118 -20.70 4.26 -3.91
N GLU A 119 -20.17 4.84 -2.84
CA GLU A 119 -20.95 5.68 -1.95
C GLU A 119 -20.18 6.94 -1.55
N ARG A 120 -20.92 8.06 -1.46
CA ARG A 120 -20.42 9.36 -0.97
C ARG A 120 -21.00 9.60 0.44
N PHE A 121 -20.14 9.96 1.36
CA PHE A 121 -20.51 10.24 2.76
C PHE A 121 -19.49 11.19 3.40
N GLU A 122 -19.91 11.90 4.44
CA GLU A 122 -19.01 12.71 5.25
C GLU A 122 -18.18 11.84 6.20
N ALA A 123 -16.87 12.08 6.24
CA ALA A 123 -15.96 11.40 7.16
C ALA A 123 -14.83 12.33 7.60
N THR A 124 -14.18 11.95 8.71
CA THR A 124 -12.96 12.63 9.14
C THR A 124 -11.79 12.23 8.26
N VAL A 125 -11.17 13.22 7.64
CA VAL A 125 -9.94 13.08 6.85
C VAL A 125 -8.82 13.83 7.55
N ILE A 126 -7.65 13.22 7.58
CA ILE A 126 -6.42 13.79 8.15
C ILE A 126 -5.51 14.10 6.97
N ASP A 127 -5.11 15.33 6.83
CA ASP A 127 -4.20 15.75 5.77
C ASP A 127 -2.74 15.41 6.08
N ASN A 128 -1.83 15.73 5.14
CA ASN A 128 -0.41 15.48 5.29
C ASN A 128 0.27 16.35 6.37
N ASP A 129 -0.38 17.42 6.80
CA ASP A 129 0.10 18.31 7.87
C ASP A 129 -0.41 17.83 9.25
N GLY A 130 -1.28 16.82 9.28
CA GLY A 130 -1.86 16.22 10.47
C GLY A 130 -3.10 16.94 10.98
N GLU A 131 -3.65 17.89 10.23
CA GLU A 131 -4.91 18.54 10.52
C GLU A 131 -6.08 17.62 10.17
N SER A 132 -7.15 17.67 10.98
CA SER A 132 -8.34 16.84 10.79
C SER A 132 -9.50 17.71 10.36
N SER A 133 -10.13 17.38 9.25
CA SER A 133 -11.33 18.02 8.70
C SER A 133 -12.44 16.99 8.46
N ILE A 134 -13.68 17.45 8.37
CA ILE A 134 -14.79 16.64 7.89
C ILE A 134 -14.91 16.92 6.40
N GLU A 135 -14.80 15.90 5.59
CA GLU A 135 -14.82 15.99 4.14
C GLU A 135 -15.80 15.00 3.52
N ASP A 136 -16.24 15.31 2.32
CA ASP A 136 -16.96 14.37 1.48
C ASP A 136 -15.99 13.32 0.96
N VAL A 137 -16.21 12.06 1.35
CA VAL A 137 -15.43 10.92 0.92
C VAL A 137 -16.26 10.07 -0.04
N VAL A 138 -15.70 9.72 -1.18
CA VAL A 138 -16.26 8.72 -2.09
C VAL A 138 -15.50 7.43 -1.92
N ARG A 139 -16.20 6.37 -1.50
CA ARG A 139 -15.66 5.02 -1.35
C ARG A 139 -16.07 4.15 -2.53
N ILE A 140 -15.12 3.48 -3.11
CA ILE A 140 -15.31 2.55 -4.24
C ILE A 140 -15.17 1.12 -3.71
N GLY A 141 -16.28 0.50 -3.38
CA GLY A 141 -16.29 -0.83 -2.78
C GLY A 141 -15.49 -0.88 -1.48
N ASN A 142 -14.73 -1.94 -1.30
CA ASN A 142 -13.71 -2.09 -0.26
C ASN A 142 -12.27 -1.87 -0.78
N PHE A 143 -12.13 -1.21 -1.94
CA PHE A 143 -10.84 -1.06 -2.62
C PHE A 143 -10.18 0.27 -2.34
N ASN A 144 -10.89 1.38 -2.58
CA ASN A 144 -10.35 2.72 -2.46
C ASN A 144 -11.34 3.70 -1.82
N ALA A 145 -10.81 4.75 -1.22
CA ALA A 145 -11.54 5.95 -0.87
C ALA A 145 -10.79 7.17 -1.42
N VAL A 146 -11.54 8.18 -1.81
CA VAL A 146 -11.01 9.44 -2.32
C VAL A 146 -11.76 10.62 -1.71
N ALA A 147 -11.07 11.73 -1.49
CA ALA A 147 -11.63 13.01 -1.13
C ALA A 147 -10.88 14.11 -1.86
N GLU A 148 -11.56 15.16 -2.31
CA GLU A 148 -10.97 16.30 -2.99
C GLU A 148 -9.96 15.95 -4.11
N GLY A 149 -10.23 14.87 -4.86
CA GLY A 149 -9.36 14.42 -5.93
C GLY A 149 -8.11 13.66 -5.47
N GLN A 150 -8.02 13.25 -4.20
CA GLN A 150 -6.89 12.54 -3.61
C GLN A 150 -7.28 11.16 -3.10
N TYR A 151 -6.41 10.18 -3.29
CA TYR A 151 -6.56 8.87 -2.67
C TYR A 151 -6.29 8.93 -1.17
N LEU A 152 -7.11 8.20 -0.44
CA LEU A 152 -7.05 8.08 1.01
C LEU A 152 -6.71 6.66 1.44
N THR A 153 -6.16 6.52 2.64
CA THR A 153 -6.02 5.24 3.36
C THR A 153 -6.77 5.31 4.68
N TYR A 154 -7.26 4.17 5.18
CA TYR A 154 -7.95 4.12 6.46
C TYR A 154 -6.98 3.89 7.61
N LEU A 155 -7.00 4.77 8.60
CA LEU A 155 -6.24 4.66 9.85
C LEU A 155 -7.10 4.04 10.95
N SER A 156 -6.99 2.72 11.15
CA SER A 156 -7.80 2.01 12.14
C SER A 156 -7.64 2.53 13.57
N LYS A 157 -6.44 2.98 13.96
CA LYS A 157 -6.18 3.53 15.29
C LYS A 157 -6.98 4.80 15.58
N ARG A 158 -7.14 5.66 14.58
CA ARG A 158 -7.87 6.94 14.70
C ARG A 158 -9.33 6.80 14.30
N GLY A 159 -9.69 5.78 13.49
CA GLY A 159 -11.02 5.63 12.91
C GLY A 159 -11.34 6.72 11.89
N ALA A 160 -10.33 7.19 11.17
CA ALA A 160 -10.38 8.27 10.22
C ALA A 160 -9.64 7.88 8.94
N TYR A 161 -9.90 8.58 7.86
CA TYR A 161 -9.09 8.48 6.65
C TYR A 161 -7.87 9.40 6.75
N GLU A 162 -6.80 9.06 6.05
CA GLU A 162 -5.59 9.87 5.91
C GLU A 162 -5.26 10.03 4.45
N THR A 163 -4.94 11.23 4.04
CA THR A 163 -4.45 11.52 2.70
C THR A 163 -3.10 10.85 2.48
N LEU A 164 -2.93 10.17 1.34
CA LEU A 164 -1.65 9.57 1.01
C LEU A 164 -0.56 10.63 0.89
N PRO A 165 0.61 10.48 1.54
CA PRO A 165 1.67 11.48 1.55
C PRO A 165 2.20 11.87 0.16
N LYS A 166 2.07 10.97 -0.80
CA LYS A 166 2.40 11.18 -2.21
C LYS A 166 1.31 10.54 -3.05
N GLN A 167 0.66 11.35 -3.84
CA GLN A 167 -0.42 10.89 -4.70
C GLN A 167 0.11 10.24 -5.98
N PRO A 168 -0.54 9.20 -6.50
CA PRO A 168 -0.15 8.52 -7.73
C PRO A 168 -0.56 9.36 -8.95
N GLY A 169 0.22 10.38 -9.31
CA GLY A 169 -0.12 11.41 -10.30
C GLY A 169 -0.66 10.91 -11.64
N ARG A 170 -0.30 9.67 -12.04
CA ARG A 170 -0.81 9.06 -13.27
C ARG A 170 -2.31 8.70 -13.20
N TYR A 171 -2.86 8.55 -12.01
CA TYR A 171 -4.20 8.02 -11.76
C TYR A 171 -5.15 9.03 -11.10
N LEU A 172 -4.72 10.29 -10.97
CA LEU A 172 -5.52 11.33 -10.31
C LEU A 172 -6.70 11.84 -11.14
N ASP A 173 -6.62 11.79 -12.47
CA ASP A 173 -7.70 12.31 -13.33
C ASP A 173 -9.05 11.66 -12.96
N GLY A 174 -9.07 10.34 -12.79
CA GLY A 174 -10.29 9.62 -12.41
C GLY A 174 -10.81 9.92 -10.99
N THR A 175 -9.98 10.47 -10.08
CA THR A 175 -10.44 10.85 -8.75
C THR A 175 -11.25 12.17 -8.77
N TYR A 176 -10.94 13.08 -9.68
CA TYR A 176 -11.76 14.29 -9.90
C TYR A 176 -13.07 13.94 -10.61
N ASP A 177 -13.00 13.11 -11.65
CA ASP A 177 -14.17 12.71 -12.42
C ASP A 177 -15.25 12.04 -11.56
N ILE A 178 -14.85 11.22 -10.57
CA ILE A 178 -15.80 10.54 -9.67
C ILE A 178 -16.52 11.50 -8.71
N PHE A 179 -15.94 12.68 -8.46
CA PHE A 179 -16.57 13.73 -7.66
C PHE A 179 -17.55 14.58 -8.45
N ASP A 180 -17.26 14.81 -9.72
CA ASP A 180 -18.05 15.71 -10.58
C ASP A 180 -19.27 14.99 -11.18
N GLU A 181 -19.23 13.66 -11.31
CA GLU A 181 -20.29 12.86 -11.91
C GLU A 181 -21.22 12.26 -10.83
N ASP A 182 -22.47 12.69 -10.79
CA ASP A 182 -23.49 12.15 -9.88
C ASP A 182 -24.06 10.80 -10.35
N SER A 183 -23.92 10.47 -11.62
CA SER A 183 -24.41 9.22 -12.21
C SER A 183 -23.72 8.92 -13.55
N GLY A 184 -23.53 7.63 -13.85
CA GLY A 184 -22.91 7.22 -15.10
C GLY A 184 -21.72 6.30 -14.90
N PHE A 185 -20.82 6.26 -15.90
CA PHE A 185 -19.60 5.48 -15.86
C PHE A 185 -18.38 6.40 -15.86
N VAL A 186 -17.59 6.28 -14.84
CA VAL A 186 -16.32 7.01 -14.69
C VAL A 186 -15.16 6.03 -14.80
N GLN A 187 -14.09 6.43 -15.49
CA GLN A 187 -12.87 5.64 -15.53
C GLN A 187 -12.04 5.93 -14.28
N PHE A 188 -11.93 4.96 -13.40
CA PHE A 188 -11.23 5.09 -12.13
C PHE A 188 -10.19 3.98 -11.96
N ALA A 189 -9.01 4.32 -11.43
CA ALA A 189 -7.97 3.34 -11.13
C ALA A 189 -8.24 2.71 -9.76
N VAL A 190 -8.67 1.44 -9.78
CA VAL A 190 -8.96 0.66 -8.58
C VAL A 190 -7.73 -0.12 -8.16
N ASP A 191 -7.38 -0.04 -6.89
CA ASP A 191 -6.37 -0.90 -6.27
C ASP A 191 -7.05 -1.98 -5.41
N PRO A 192 -7.11 -3.24 -5.88
CA PRO A 192 -7.76 -4.32 -5.14
C PRO A 192 -6.90 -4.90 -4.02
N THR A 193 -5.75 -4.32 -3.72
CA THR A 193 -4.81 -4.85 -2.74
C THR A 193 -4.97 -4.20 -1.36
N GLY A 194 -5.24 -5.04 -0.37
CA GLY A 194 -5.32 -4.63 1.03
C GLY A 194 -6.66 -4.01 1.44
N PRO A 195 -7.11 -4.29 2.67
CA PRO A 195 -8.42 -3.88 3.18
C PRO A 195 -8.51 -2.39 3.54
N GLN A 196 -7.37 -1.69 3.60
CA GLN A 196 -7.27 -0.29 4.08
C GLN A 196 -7.39 0.75 2.97
N GLY A 197 -7.60 0.33 1.73
CA GLY A 197 -7.74 1.24 0.60
C GLY A 197 -6.50 1.36 -0.30
N GLY A 198 -5.93 0.22 -0.70
CA GLY A 198 -4.89 0.19 -1.73
C GLY A 198 -3.47 0.06 -1.19
N ALA A 199 -3.06 -1.15 -0.84
CA ALA A 199 -1.68 -1.42 -0.43
C ALA A 199 -0.67 -1.24 -1.58
N LEU A 200 -1.08 -1.47 -2.83
CA LEU A 200 -0.24 -1.25 -4.00
C LEU A 200 0.02 0.24 -4.23
N LEU A 201 -1.01 1.09 -4.10
CA LEU A 201 -0.87 2.54 -4.21
C LEU A 201 0.11 3.08 -3.15
N VAL A 202 -0.02 2.62 -1.90
CA VAL A 202 0.92 2.98 -0.82
C VAL A 202 2.35 2.53 -1.15
N ASN A 203 2.54 1.35 -1.71
CA ASN A 203 3.85 0.86 -2.13
C ASN A 203 4.42 1.62 -3.34
N LEU A 204 3.60 1.99 -4.30
CA LEU A 204 4.02 2.81 -5.44
C LEU A 204 4.52 4.19 -5.01
N ILE A 205 3.93 4.74 -3.96
CA ILE A 205 4.35 6.01 -3.36
C ILE A 205 5.75 5.90 -2.75
N SER A 206 6.11 4.75 -2.19
CA SER A 206 7.42 4.49 -1.60
C SER A 206 8.54 4.32 -2.65
N LEU A 207 8.18 4.12 -3.94
CA LEU A 207 9.19 4.05 -5.01
C LEU A 207 9.74 5.45 -5.30
N PRO A 208 11.04 5.65 -5.16
CA PRO A 208 11.62 6.94 -5.44
C PRO A 208 11.50 7.28 -6.92
N SER A 209 11.13 8.54 -7.23
CA SER A 209 11.13 9.03 -8.60
C SER A 209 12.55 9.04 -9.20
N PHE A 210 12.66 9.11 -10.53
CA PHE A 210 13.96 9.12 -11.20
C PHE A 210 14.90 10.21 -10.64
N PHE A 211 14.37 11.39 -10.35
CA PHE A 211 15.16 12.49 -9.77
C PHE A 211 15.55 12.20 -8.30
N GLU A 212 14.66 11.61 -7.53
CA GLU A 212 14.96 11.18 -6.15
C GLU A 212 16.04 10.10 -6.13
N GLN A 213 16.02 9.15 -7.09
CA GLN A 213 17.08 8.13 -7.23
C GLN A 213 18.45 8.77 -7.49
N ILE A 214 18.50 9.81 -8.32
CA ILE A 214 19.74 10.57 -8.54
C ILE A 214 20.22 11.25 -7.26
N GLN A 215 19.31 11.88 -6.52
CA GLN A 215 19.61 12.50 -5.23
C GLN A 215 20.11 11.50 -4.19
N TYR A 216 19.53 10.31 -4.13
CA TYR A 216 20.01 9.24 -3.23
C TYR A 216 21.44 8.78 -3.58
N GLY A 217 21.84 8.90 -4.83
CA GLY A 217 23.22 8.63 -5.28
C GLY A 217 24.25 9.61 -4.74
N ARG A 218 23.83 10.73 -4.15
CA ARG A 218 24.71 11.77 -3.60
C ARG A 218 25.84 12.15 -4.56
N ILE A 219 27.05 12.38 -4.04
CA ILE A 219 28.24 12.76 -4.82
C ILE A 219 28.55 11.73 -5.91
N THR A 220 28.44 10.44 -5.61
CA THR A 220 28.71 9.36 -6.57
C THR A 220 27.74 9.39 -7.77
N GLY A 221 26.45 9.64 -7.53
CA GLY A 221 25.44 9.77 -8.59
C GLY A 221 25.72 10.93 -9.52
N TYR A 222 26.04 12.11 -8.97
CA TYR A 222 26.40 13.28 -9.78
C TYR A 222 27.69 13.09 -10.56
N THR A 223 28.69 12.40 -9.99
CA THR A 223 29.95 12.09 -10.68
C THR A 223 29.71 11.19 -11.89
N ILE A 224 28.87 10.16 -11.76
CA ILE A 224 28.52 9.26 -12.87
C ILE A 224 27.82 10.03 -13.99
N ILE A 225 26.88 10.91 -13.65
CA ILE A 225 26.17 11.74 -14.62
C ILE A 225 27.14 12.69 -15.35
N LEU A 226 28.07 13.30 -14.62
CA LEU A 226 29.08 14.17 -15.20
C LEU A 226 29.95 13.40 -16.20
N LEU A 227 30.47 12.24 -15.82
CA LEU A 227 31.25 11.36 -16.68
C LEU A 227 30.47 10.92 -17.92
N PHE A 228 29.18 10.64 -17.78
CA PHE A 228 28.29 10.29 -18.88
C PHE A 228 28.17 11.44 -19.89
N PHE A 229 28.00 12.69 -19.44
CA PHE A 229 27.97 13.84 -20.35
C PHE A 229 29.29 14.11 -21.02
N ILE A 230 30.42 13.93 -20.32
CA ILE A 230 31.75 14.03 -20.91
C ILE A 230 31.92 12.96 -22.01
N ALA A 231 31.54 11.72 -21.73
CA ALA A 231 31.62 10.63 -22.73
C ALA A 231 30.74 10.91 -23.95
N ILE A 232 29.52 11.40 -23.77
CA ILE A 232 28.64 11.83 -24.87
C ILE A 232 29.29 12.98 -25.69
N GLY A 233 29.89 13.95 -25.00
CA GLY A 233 30.59 15.07 -25.65
C GLY A 233 31.73 14.59 -26.52
N VAL A 234 32.61 13.73 -26.02
CA VAL A 234 33.72 13.11 -26.77
C VAL A 234 33.20 12.27 -27.93
N PHE A 235 32.16 11.46 -27.68
CA PHE A 235 31.54 10.65 -28.73
C PHE A 235 30.94 11.54 -29.85
N GLY A 236 30.19 12.55 -29.48
CA GLY A 236 29.59 13.49 -30.44
C GLY A 236 30.63 14.24 -31.28
N TRP A 237 31.72 14.72 -30.66
CA TRP A 237 32.83 15.34 -31.35
C TRP A 237 33.50 14.38 -32.34
N ARG A 238 33.81 13.15 -31.89
CA ARG A 238 34.43 12.13 -32.74
C ARG A 238 33.49 11.71 -33.87
N PHE A 239 32.22 11.51 -33.59
CA PHE A 239 31.23 11.21 -34.62
C PHE A 239 31.12 12.28 -35.68
N TYR A 240 31.07 13.56 -35.29
CA TYR A 240 31.03 14.68 -36.21
C TYR A 240 32.30 14.75 -37.09
N ALA A 241 33.49 14.57 -36.50
CA ALA A 241 34.74 14.55 -37.22
C ALA A 241 34.77 13.43 -38.29
N LEU A 242 34.44 12.19 -37.88
CA LEU A 242 34.39 11.05 -38.79
C LEU A 242 33.32 11.21 -39.89
N PHE A 243 32.16 11.77 -39.54
CA PHE A 243 31.09 12.02 -40.50
C PHE A 243 31.54 13.03 -41.58
N THR A 244 32.22 14.08 -41.17
CA THR A 244 32.77 15.10 -42.10
C THR A 244 33.85 14.50 -42.99
N ILE A 245 34.79 13.73 -42.42
CA ILE A 245 35.85 13.05 -43.21
C ILE A 245 35.21 12.10 -44.23
N ASN A 246 34.24 11.26 -43.80
CA ASN A 246 33.55 10.33 -44.71
C ASN A 246 32.80 11.07 -45.83
N GLY A 247 32.19 12.21 -45.53
CA GLY A 247 31.55 13.07 -46.56
C GLY A 247 32.54 13.58 -47.58
N ASN A 248 33.69 14.08 -47.13
CA ASN A 248 34.76 14.60 -48.01
C ASN A 248 35.40 13.50 -48.84
N VAL A 249 35.67 12.34 -48.26
CA VAL A 249 36.20 11.18 -48.99
C VAL A 249 35.24 10.71 -50.08
N LYS A 250 33.93 10.67 -49.84
CA LYS A 250 32.92 10.32 -50.85
C LYS A 250 32.88 11.30 -52.00
N LYS A 251 32.95 12.61 -51.74
CA LYS A 251 33.00 13.65 -52.78
C LYS A 251 34.27 13.52 -53.63
N GLN A 252 35.42 13.31 -52.98
CA GLN A 252 36.68 13.10 -53.66
C GLN A 252 36.64 11.83 -54.53
N ALA A 253 36.09 10.76 -54.09
CA ALA A 253 35.90 9.50 -54.84
C ALA A 253 34.98 9.68 -56.07
N ALA A 254 34.04 10.64 -56.01
CA ALA A 254 33.15 11.02 -57.11
C ALA A 254 33.81 11.98 -58.14
N GLY A 255 35.06 12.37 -57.91
CA GLY A 255 35.79 13.30 -58.81
C GLY A 255 35.55 14.76 -58.47
N GLU A 256 34.93 15.12 -57.38
CA GLU A 256 34.75 16.48 -56.94
C GLU A 256 35.93 16.93 -56.05
N SER A 257 36.29 18.22 -56.10
CA SER A 257 37.31 18.76 -55.19
C SER A 257 36.72 18.88 -53.77
N ALA A 258 37.24 18.11 -52.83
CA ALA A 258 36.73 18.03 -51.47
C ALA A 258 37.67 18.55 -50.36
N GLY A 259 38.67 19.37 -50.78
CA GLY A 259 39.66 19.93 -49.86
C GLY A 259 40.65 18.91 -49.31
N ASP A 260 41.26 19.22 -48.15
CA ASP A 260 42.20 18.31 -47.48
C ASP A 260 41.43 17.18 -46.79
N ASN A 261 41.67 15.97 -47.26
CA ASN A 261 41.07 14.75 -46.70
C ASN A 261 42.03 13.57 -46.93
N PRO A 262 41.88 12.44 -46.19
CA PRO A 262 42.78 11.30 -46.29
C PRO A 262 42.97 10.78 -47.71
N LEU A 263 41.91 10.74 -48.52
CA LEU A 263 41.94 10.25 -49.87
C LEU A 263 42.67 11.21 -50.77
N SER A 264 42.52 12.56 -50.60
CA SER A 264 43.24 13.58 -51.38
C SER A 264 44.77 13.56 -51.15
N ARG A 265 45.16 13.29 -49.86
CA ARG A 265 46.59 13.14 -49.51
C ARG A 265 47.20 11.89 -50.15
N ILE A 266 46.49 10.77 -50.18
CA ILE A 266 46.92 9.55 -50.87
C ILE A 266 47.04 9.80 -52.35
N PHE A 267 46.09 10.47 -52.99
CA PHE A 267 46.20 10.82 -54.44
C PHE A 267 47.35 11.78 -54.74
N SER A 268 47.66 12.75 -53.89
CA SER A 268 48.81 13.65 -54.07
C SER A 268 50.13 12.89 -54.04
N VAL A 269 50.28 11.87 -53.19
CA VAL A 269 51.47 11.00 -53.17
C VAL A 269 51.58 10.18 -54.48
N ALA A 270 50.41 9.68 -54.97
CA ALA A 270 50.36 8.98 -56.24
C ALA A 270 50.80 9.85 -57.41
N ASP A 271 50.33 11.11 -57.45
CA ASP A 271 50.68 12.08 -58.54
C ASP A 271 52.17 12.46 -58.55
N GLN A 272 52.80 12.57 -57.39
CA GLN A 272 54.21 12.93 -57.23
C GLN A 272 55.20 11.81 -57.66
N ASN A 273 54.75 10.53 -57.58
CA ASN A 273 55.63 9.37 -57.78
C ASN A 273 55.23 8.50 -58.99
N LYS A 274 54.65 9.11 -60.07
CA LYS A 274 54.14 8.35 -61.22
C LYS A 274 55.24 7.70 -62.09
N THR A 275 56.53 8.07 -61.92
CA THR A 275 57.68 7.64 -62.81
C THR A 275 58.26 6.29 -62.40
N ASP A 276 58.06 5.81 -61.18
CA ASP A 276 58.64 4.56 -60.71
C ASP A 276 57.56 3.75 -59.93
N THR A 277 57.20 2.61 -60.48
CA THR A 277 56.09 1.80 -59.96
C THR A 277 56.36 1.18 -58.55
N GLU A 278 57.66 0.79 -58.35
CA GLU A 278 58.06 0.16 -57.07
C GLU A 278 58.07 1.18 -55.91
N THR A 279 58.61 2.35 -56.16
CA THR A 279 58.63 3.50 -55.25
C THR A 279 57.20 4.00 -54.99
N LEU A 280 56.32 4.00 -56.01
CA LEU A 280 54.92 4.39 -55.86
C LEU A 280 54.14 3.46 -54.90
N GLU A 281 54.27 2.14 -55.09
CA GLU A 281 53.58 1.17 -54.17
C GLU A 281 54.01 1.32 -52.72
N LEU A 282 55.31 1.47 -52.47
CA LEU A 282 55.88 1.66 -51.15
C LEU A 282 55.38 2.96 -50.50
N LYS A 283 55.37 4.05 -51.21
CA LYS A 283 54.94 5.37 -50.75
C LYS A 283 53.42 5.44 -50.52
N LEU A 284 52.62 4.76 -51.33
CA LEU A 284 51.19 4.64 -51.13
C LEU A 284 50.87 3.79 -49.86
N ALA A 285 51.56 2.69 -49.67
CA ALA A 285 51.42 1.87 -48.50
C ALA A 285 51.77 2.62 -47.20
N GLU A 286 52.86 3.40 -47.23
CA GLU A 286 53.26 4.25 -46.11
C GLU A 286 52.23 5.31 -45.82
N GLN A 287 51.68 6.01 -46.82
CA GLN A 287 50.67 7.03 -46.63
C GLN A 287 49.33 6.44 -46.09
N ILE A 288 48.92 5.28 -46.57
CA ILE A 288 47.71 4.61 -46.07
C ILE A 288 47.87 4.25 -44.58
N LEU A 289 49.06 3.82 -44.14
CA LEU A 289 49.31 3.53 -42.73
C LEU A 289 49.27 4.78 -41.86
N ILE A 290 49.78 5.92 -42.36
CA ILE A 290 49.74 7.20 -41.66
C ILE A 290 48.28 7.67 -41.50
N GLU A 291 47.53 7.66 -42.61
CA GLU A 291 46.11 8.09 -42.57
C GLU A 291 45.24 7.20 -41.67
N ARG A 292 45.52 5.91 -41.68
CA ARG A 292 44.82 4.99 -40.78
C ARG A 292 45.08 5.29 -39.30
N ALA A 293 46.36 5.58 -38.97
CA ALA A 293 46.71 5.93 -37.60
C ALA A 293 46.08 7.25 -37.11
N GLU A 294 45.76 8.19 -38.02
CA GLU A 294 45.04 9.43 -37.69
C GLU A 294 43.53 9.23 -37.52
N ILE A 295 42.97 8.18 -38.14
CA ILE A 295 41.53 7.86 -38.06
C ILE A 295 41.20 6.97 -36.85
N ASP A 296 42.06 6.03 -36.51
CA ASP A 296 41.91 5.13 -35.35
C ASP A 296 42.12 5.87 -34.01
#